data_217ab27321f1d25347066e7583b17a8c
#
_entry.id   217ab27321f1d25347066e7583b17a8c
#
_cell.length_a   1.000
_cell.length_b   1.000
_cell.length_c   1.000
_cell.angle_alpha   90.00
_cell.angle_beta   90.00
_cell.angle_gamma   90.00
#
_symmetry.space_group_name_H-M   'P 1'
#
loop_
_entity.id
_entity.type
_entity.pdbx_description
1 polymer ?
#
loop_
_entity_poly.entity_id
_entity_poly.type
_entity_poly.pdbx_seq_one_letter_code
_entity_poly.pdbx_strand_id
1 'polypeptide(L)'
;MKKILFLIIALTSCLSVSAQDYKNILTEGKRWKVLVRHWPHEDMYLDFRVSGDTIVNGRNCKRITNDQGTTHTFAAYEEDRKLYYMDSGNPSLLLDMAVKTGDDVLGYGEGGNTTVDEITVKGVNRKRIVIESPGNETVCWVEGIGSNIDKWIYGPEKVIGMTSYLIECYDNDELIFSQSDFGVTLGVNAANQDCKKDGTMYSISGMKLKEAPANGMYIMDGKKVAK
;
A
#
# COMPACT_ATOMS: atom_id res chain seq x y z
N MET A 1 -7.73 -45.06 -32.54
CA MET A 1 -7.98 -43.63 -32.78
C MET A 1 -8.84 -43.00 -31.70
N LYS A 2 -9.98 -43.56 -31.26
CA LYS A 2 -10.86 -42.97 -30.21
C LYS A 2 -10.16 -42.75 -28.87
N LYS A 3 -9.25 -43.63 -28.42
CA LYS A 3 -8.52 -43.48 -27.13
C LYS A 3 -7.48 -42.36 -27.16
N ILE A 4 -6.89 -42.03 -28.28
CA ILE A 4 -5.91 -40.96 -28.45
C ILE A 4 -6.64 -39.58 -28.40
N LEU A 5 -7.83 -39.52 -29.00
CA LEU A 5 -8.65 -38.31 -28.99
C LEU A 5 -9.09 -37.93 -27.54
N PHE A 6 -9.44 -38.89 -26.70
CA PHE A 6 -9.80 -38.67 -25.28
C PHE A 6 -8.59 -38.16 -24.46
N LEU A 7 -7.38 -38.65 -24.76
CA LEU A 7 -6.16 -38.21 -24.05
C LEU A 7 -5.81 -36.76 -24.40
N ILE A 8 -6.01 -36.34 -25.65
CA ILE A 8 -5.76 -34.97 -26.08
C ILE A 8 -6.76 -34.00 -25.45
N ILE A 9 -8.04 -34.38 -25.34
CA ILE A 9 -9.09 -33.56 -24.67
C ILE A 9 -8.81 -33.46 -23.18
N ALA A 10 -8.36 -34.53 -22.52
CA ALA A 10 -7.99 -34.48 -21.09
C ALA A 10 -6.74 -33.64 -20.84
N LEU A 11 -5.75 -33.60 -21.76
CA LEU A 11 -4.57 -32.74 -21.62
C LEU A 11 -4.91 -31.26 -21.83
N THR A 12 -5.85 -30.91 -22.71
CA THR A 12 -6.26 -29.52 -22.93
C THR A 12 -7.10 -28.96 -21.80
N SER A 13 -7.86 -29.77 -21.09
CA SER A 13 -8.65 -29.34 -19.94
C SER A 13 -7.81 -29.07 -18.68
N CYS A 14 -6.60 -29.61 -18.58
CA CYS A 14 -5.66 -29.32 -17.46
C CYS A 14 -4.88 -28.00 -17.63
N LEU A 15 -4.94 -27.35 -18.80
CA LEU A 15 -4.21 -26.11 -19.07
C LEU A 15 -5.02 -24.84 -18.82
N SER A 16 -6.26 -24.96 -18.42
CA SER A 16 -7.02 -23.81 -17.87
C SER A 16 -6.65 -23.57 -16.40
N VAL A 17 -5.36 -23.49 -16.09
CA VAL A 17 -4.92 -22.71 -14.95
C VAL A 17 -5.34 -21.28 -15.30
N SER A 18 -6.41 -20.81 -14.71
CA SER A 18 -6.82 -19.42 -14.75
C SER A 18 -5.61 -18.59 -14.35
N ALA A 19 -4.85 -18.13 -15.35
CA ALA A 19 -3.90 -17.05 -15.12
C ALA A 19 -4.78 -15.89 -14.66
N GLN A 20 -4.82 -15.64 -13.36
CA GLN A 20 -5.53 -14.50 -12.82
C GLN A 20 -4.98 -13.27 -13.55
N ASP A 21 -5.83 -12.60 -14.33
CA ASP A 21 -5.39 -11.46 -15.14
C ASP A 21 -4.77 -10.42 -14.20
N TYR A 22 -3.50 -10.12 -14.43
CA TYR A 22 -2.78 -9.10 -13.69
C TYR A 22 -3.51 -7.76 -13.80
N LYS A 23 -3.78 -7.14 -12.67
CA LYS A 23 -4.44 -5.83 -12.62
C LYS A 23 -3.39 -4.74 -12.62
N ASN A 24 -3.36 -3.98 -13.69
CA ASN A 24 -2.44 -2.84 -13.82
C ASN A 24 -2.72 -1.77 -12.77
N ILE A 25 -1.66 -1.17 -12.27
CA ILE A 25 -1.70 -0.03 -11.36
C ILE A 25 -2.00 1.25 -12.15
N LEU A 26 -1.35 1.42 -13.33
CA LEU A 26 -1.44 2.62 -14.16
C LEU A 26 -2.58 2.53 -15.20
N THR A 27 -3.82 2.48 -14.74
CA THR A 27 -5.00 2.54 -15.63
C THR A 27 -5.54 3.97 -15.72
N GLU A 28 -6.14 4.31 -16.87
CA GLU A 28 -6.84 5.59 -17.01
C GLU A 28 -7.97 5.69 -15.99
N GLY A 29 -8.21 6.89 -15.44
CA GLY A 29 -9.20 7.08 -14.35
C GLY A 29 -8.69 6.73 -12.96
N LYS A 30 -7.49 6.17 -12.83
CA LYS A 30 -6.90 5.86 -11.53
C LYS A 30 -6.49 7.12 -10.79
N ARG A 31 -6.84 7.19 -9.51
CA ARG A 31 -6.49 8.30 -8.60
C ARG A 31 -6.13 7.79 -7.22
N TRP A 32 -5.15 8.41 -6.59
CA TRP A 32 -4.66 8.06 -5.25
C TRP A 32 -4.63 9.28 -4.36
N LYS A 33 -5.23 9.18 -3.20
CA LYS A 33 -5.12 10.15 -2.13
C LYS A 33 -4.04 9.72 -1.15
N VAL A 34 -3.08 10.60 -0.92
CA VAL A 34 -1.86 10.33 -0.19
C VAL A 34 -1.70 11.32 0.93
N LEU A 35 -1.40 10.83 2.13
CA LEU A 35 -0.94 11.63 3.25
C LEU A 35 0.58 11.74 3.18
N VAL A 36 1.10 12.94 3.12
CA VAL A 36 2.53 13.24 3.19
C VAL A 36 2.85 13.84 4.56
N ARG A 37 3.68 13.15 5.31
CA ARG A 37 4.27 13.65 6.55
C ARG A 37 5.65 14.19 6.27
N HIS A 38 5.88 15.43 6.60
CA HIS A 38 7.16 16.12 6.38
C HIS A 38 7.57 16.85 7.67
N TRP A 39 8.26 16.15 8.55
CA TRP A 39 8.74 16.76 9.78
C TRP A 39 9.83 17.82 9.51
N PRO A 40 9.76 19.06 10.09
CA PRO A 40 8.84 19.53 11.13
C PRO A 40 7.58 20.26 10.59
N HIS A 41 7.22 20.08 9.35
CA HIS A 41 6.08 20.74 8.71
C HIS A 41 4.75 20.03 9.02
N GLU A 42 3.64 20.68 8.69
CA GLU A 42 2.31 20.10 8.81
C GLU A 42 2.09 18.97 7.82
N ASP A 43 1.29 17.98 8.21
CA ASP A 43 0.84 16.90 7.35
C ASP A 43 0.01 17.47 6.18
N MET A 44 0.22 16.93 4.96
CA MET A 44 -0.43 17.41 3.74
C MET A 44 -1.08 16.24 3.00
N TYR A 45 -2.26 16.46 2.45
CA TYR A 45 -2.92 15.49 1.57
C TYR A 45 -2.72 15.89 0.12
N LEU A 46 -2.32 14.94 -0.70
CA LEU A 46 -2.13 15.11 -2.14
C LEU A 46 -2.99 14.10 -2.89
N ASP A 47 -3.59 14.53 -4.00
CA ASP A 47 -4.32 13.68 -4.93
C ASP A 47 -3.49 13.50 -6.21
N PHE A 48 -3.05 12.28 -6.49
CA PHE A 48 -2.37 11.91 -7.72
C PHE A 48 -3.34 11.19 -8.65
N ARG A 49 -3.24 11.46 -9.94
CA ARG A 49 -4.06 10.81 -10.97
C ARG A 49 -3.28 10.45 -12.22
N VAL A 50 -3.69 9.40 -12.89
CA VAL A 50 -3.28 9.13 -14.27
C VAL A 50 -3.98 10.15 -15.18
N SER A 51 -3.20 10.96 -15.91
CA SER A 51 -3.69 12.06 -16.73
C SER A 51 -3.35 11.90 -18.22
N GLY A 52 -3.36 10.66 -18.71
CA GLY A 52 -3.11 10.31 -20.11
C GLY A 52 -1.70 9.78 -20.37
N ASP A 53 -1.39 9.64 -21.65
CA ASP A 53 -0.14 9.07 -22.11
C ASP A 53 0.93 10.14 -22.35
N THR A 54 2.20 9.72 -22.27
CA THR A 54 3.36 10.54 -22.58
C THR A 54 4.50 9.67 -23.10
N ILE A 55 5.47 10.27 -23.78
CA ILE A 55 6.67 9.55 -24.23
C ILE A 55 7.87 10.17 -23.51
N VAL A 56 8.65 9.34 -22.82
CA VAL A 56 9.90 9.72 -22.18
C VAL A 56 11.01 8.81 -22.69
N ASN A 57 12.06 9.40 -23.27
CA ASN A 57 13.19 8.67 -23.85
C ASN A 57 12.77 7.55 -24.83
N GLY A 58 11.74 7.82 -25.67
CA GLY A 58 11.21 6.87 -26.65
C GLY A 58 10.32 5.76 -26.06
N ARG A 59 10.05 5.74 -24.75
CA ARG A 59 9.18 4.78 -24.09
C ARG A 59 7.80 5.38 -23.84
N ASN A 60 6.75 4.63 -24.15
CA ASN A 60 5.38 4.99 -23.79
C ASN A 60 5.20 4.86 -22.28
N CYS A 61 4.72 5.92 -21.66
CA CYS A 61 4.48 6.04 -20.22
C CYS A 61 3.10 6.62 -19.95
N LYS A 62 2.58 6.42 -18.75
CA LYS A 62 1.48 7.20 -18.21
C LYS A 62 2.03 8.45 -17.51
N ARG A 63 1.35 9.56 -17.72
CA ARG A 63 1.61 10.80 -16.98
C ARG A 63 0.83 10.78 -15.68
N ILE A 64 1.52 11.03 -14.58
CA ILE A 64 0.93 11.15 -13.25
C ILE A 64 1.00 12.61 -12.84
N THR A 65 -0.14 13.21 -12.51
CA THR A 65 -0.24 14.60 -12.04
C THR A 65 -0.86 14.65 -10.65
N ASN A 66 -0.53 15.68 -9.88
CA ASN A 66 -1.28 15.97 -8.66
C ASN A 66 -2.18 17.21 -8.85
N ASP A 67 -3.24 17.29 -8.04
CA ASP A 67 -4.25 18.34 -8.16
C ASP A 67 -3.81 19.71 -7.62
N GLN A 68 -2.72 19.78 -6.89
CA GLN A 68 -2.22 21.03 -6.32
C GLN A 68 -1.38 21.87 -7.30
N GLY A 69 -1.43 21.51 -8.59
CA GLY A 69 -0.76 22.25 -9.67
C GLY A 69 0.65 21.75 -9.98
N THR A 70 1.03 21.98 -11.12
CA THR A 70 2.16 21.73 -12.00
C THR A 70 3.54 21.29 -11.45
N THR A 71 3.80 21.26 -10.17
CA THR A 71 5.15 21.03 -9.64
C THR A 71 5.54 19.56 -9.47
N HIS A 72 4.57 18.65 -9.46
CA HIS A 72 4.85 17.21 -9.29
C HIS A 72 4.13 16.39 -10.36
N THR A 73 4.59 16.55 -11.59
CA THR A 73 4.20 15.68 -12.70
C THR A 73 5.35 14.71 -12.96
N PHE A 74 5.07 13.44 -12.98
CA PHE A 74 6.05 12.44 -13.35
C PHE A 74 5.49 11.43 -14.34
N ALA A 75 6.37 10.65 -14.96
CA ALA A 75 6.00 9.59 -15.87
C ALA A 75 6.30 8.23 -15.25
N ALA A 76 5.43 7.27 -15.49
CA ALA A 76 5.62 5.90 -15.04
C ALA A 76 5.11 4.92 -16.10
N TYR A 77 5.62 3.69 -16.10
CA TYR A 77 5.14 2.61 -16.95
C TYR A 77 5.15 1.28 -16.21
N GLU A 78 4.35 0.35 -16.70
CA GLU A 78 4.33 -1.02 -16.21
C GLU A 78 4.82 -1.96 -17.30
N GLU A 79 5.68 -2.90 -16.92
CA GLU A 79 6.21 -3.97 -17.79
C GLU A 79 6.48 -5.22 -16.95
N ASP A 80 6.05 -6.38 -17.37
CA ASP A 80 6.28 -7.67 -16.68
C ASP A 80 5.87 -7.67 -15.19
N ARG A 81 4.73 -7.06 -14.87
CA ARG A 81 4.21 -6.87 -13.49
C ARG A 81 5.11 -6.00 -12.59
N LYS A 82 5.91 -5.14 -13.20
CA LYS A 82 6.78 -4.19 -12.50
C LYS A 82 6.37 -2.78 -12.84
N LEU A 83 6.34 -1.92 -11.82
CA LEU A 83 6.11 -0.50 -11.98
C LEU A 83 7.44 0.24 -11.97
N TYR A 84 7.65 1.07 -12.96
CA TYR A 84 8.85 1.88 -13.11
C TYR A 84 8.51 3.38 -13.13
N TYR A 85 9.30 4.16 -12.43
CA TYR A 85 9.34 5.60 -12.54
C TYR A 85 10.30 6.02 -13.65
N MET A 86 9.88 7.00 -14.46
CA MET A 86 10.70 7.59 -15.53
C MET A 86 11.03 9.04 -15.18
N ASP A 87 12.28 9.27 -14.88
CA ASP A 87 12.88 10.60 -14.86
C ASP A 87 13.65 10.83 -16.18
N SER A 88 14.30 11.98 -16.30
CA SER A 88 15.18 12.36 -17.44
C SER A 88 16.30 11.35 -17.73
N GLY A 89 16.55 10.40 -16.82
CA GLY A 89 17.58 9.39 -16.91
C GLY A 89 17.05 7.98 -17.19
N ASN A 90 17.59 7.00 -16.45
CA ASN A 90 17.20 5.60 -16.54
C ASN A 90 15.92 5.33 -15.73
N PRO A 91 15.12 4.32 -16.12
CA PRO A 91 13.97 3.91 -15.33
C PRO A 91 14.39 3.39 -13.95
N SER A 92 13.66 3.80 -12.91
CA SER A 92 13.82 3.32 -11.56
C SER A 92 12.68 2.39 -11.19
N LEU A 93 13.00 1.18 -10.72
CA LEU A 93 12.01 0.21 -10.26
C LEU A 93 11.36 0.71 -8.97
N LEU A 94 10.04 0.85 -8.97
CA LEU A 94 9.24 1.21 -7.80
C LEU A 94 8.65 0.00 -7.10
N LEU A 95 7.94 -0.86 -7.85
CA LEU A 95 7.27 -2.05 -7.33
C LEU A 95 7.55 -3.24 -8.25
N ASP A 96 7.72 -4.42 -7.67
CA ASP A 96 7.81 -5.69 -8.40
C ASP A 96 6.71 -6.65 -7.92
N MET A 97 5.61 -6.71 -8.67
CA MET A 97 4.50 -7.61 -8.35
C MET A 97 4.77 -9.08 -8.78
N ALA A 98 5.94 -9.38 -9.35
CA ALA A 98 6.37 -10.75 -9.63
C ALA A 98 7.03 -11.45 -8.43
N VAL A 99 7.36 -10.72 -7.37
CA VAL A 99 7.94 -11.21 -6.11
C VAL A 99 7.13 -12.38 -5.54
N LYS A 100 7.85 -13.34 -4.94
CA LYS A 100 7.31 -14.54 -4.28
C LYS A 100 7.62 -14.51 -2.79
N THR A 101 6.93 -15.35 -2.04
CA THR A 101 7.24 -15.55 -0.61
C THR A 101 8.68 -16.03 -0.43
N GLY A 102 9.42 -15.36 0.45
CA GLY A 102 10.82 -15.62 0.74
C GLY A 102 11.82 -14.93 -0.17
N ASP A 103 11.38 -14.21 -1.22
CA ASP A 103 12.29 -13.41 -2.04
C ASP A 103 12.82 -12.21 -1.24
N ASP A 104 14.08 -11.86 -1.46
CA ASP A 104 14.67 -10.63 -0.96
C ASP A 104 14.27 -9.46 -1.88
N VAL A 105 13.68 -8.43 -1.29
CA VAL A 105 13.22 -7.25 -2.02
C VAL A 105 14.22 -6.12 -1.83
N LEU A 106 14.96 -5.78 -2.89
CA LEU A 106 15.98 -4.73 -2.89
C LEU A 106 15.45 -3.40 -2.32
N GLY A 107 16.22 -2.86 -1.38
CA GLY A 107 15.96 -1.54 -0.79
C GLY A 107 15.06 -1.54 0.46
N TYR A 108 14.69 -2.72 0.97
CA TYR A 108 13.95 -2.87 2.23
C TYR A 108 14.77 -3.49 3.37
N GLY A 109 16.10 -3.59 3.19
CA GLY A 109 17.07 -4.05 4.17
C GLY A 109 17.36 -5.56 4.10
N GLU A 110 18.56 -5.93 4.55
CA GLU A 110 18.94 -7.34 4.70
C GLU A 110 18.08 -8.01 5.80
N GLY A 111 17.60 -9.21 5.54
CA GLY A 111 16.80 -9.98 6.49
C GLY A 111 15.31 -9.63 6.53
N GLY A 112 14.79 -8.89 5.55
CA GLY A 112 13.36 -8.69 5.36
C GLY A 112 12.67 -10.02 5.07
N ASN A 113 11.49 -10.24 5.68
CA ASN A 113 10.65 -11.40 5.40
C ASN A 113 9.56 -10.99 4.42
N THR A 114 9.55 -11.62 3.25
CA THR A 114 8.52 -11.37 2.23
C THR A 114 7.48 -12.46 2.25
N THR A 115 6.23 -12.07 2.43
CA THR A 115 5.05 -12.96 2.35
C THR A 115 4.15 -12.52 1.20
N VAL A 116 3.66 -13.48 0.43
CA VAL A 116 2.73 -13.25 -0.67
C VAL A 116 1.45 -14.00 -0.40
N ASP A 117 0.33 -13.29 -0.41
CA ASP A 117 -1.01 -13.86 -0.24
C ASP A 117 -2.02 -13.17 -1.19
N GLU A 118 -3.29 -13.51 -1.03
CA GLU A 118 -4.40 -12.86 -1.72
C GLU A 118 -5.34 -12.23 -0.70
N ILE A 119 -5.82 -11.03 -1.03
CA ILE A 119 -6.87 -10.35 -0.28
C ILE A 119 -8.08 -10.08 -1.18
N THR A 120 -9.25 -10.10 -0.59
CA THR A 120 -10.48 -9.72 -1.30
C THR A 120 -10.92 -8.34 -0.83
N VAL A 121 -10.91 -7.37 -1.74
CA VAL A 121 -11.38 -6.01 -1.46
C VAL A 121 -12.51 -5.67 -2.41
N LYS A 122 -13.66 -5.34 -1.84
CA LYS A 122 -14.89 -5.03 -2.59
C LYS A 122 -15.24 -6.11 -3.63
N GLY A 123 -15.08 -7.37 -3.26
CA GLY A 123 -15.39 -8.53 -4.11
C GLY A 123 -14.34 -8.84 -5.19
N VAL A 124 -13.23 -8.12 -5.22
CA VAL A 124 -12.13 -8.35 -6.16
C VAL A 124 -10.94 -8.96 -5.45
N ASN A 125 -10.50 -10.13 -5.92
CA ASN A 125 -9.27 -10.76 -5.42
C ASN A 125 -8.05 -10.04 -6.00
N ARG A 126 -7.07 -9.77 -5.13
CA ARG A 126 -5.83 -9.06 -5.46
C ARG A 126 -4.64 -9.73 -4.78
N LYS A 127 -3.56 -9.91 -5.52
CA LYS A 127 -2.29 -10.32 -4.95
C LYS A 127 -1.82 -9.25 -3.97
N ARG A 128 -1.38 -9.66 -2.77
CA ARG A 128 -0.75 -8.79 -1.79
C ARG A 128 0.66 -9.32 -1.48
N ILE A 129 1.63 -8.40 -1.39
CA ILE A 129 3.01 -8.66 -1.00
C ILE A 129 3.26 -7.86 0.28
N VAL A 130 3.60 -8.55 1.36
CA VAL A 130 3.96 -7.95 2.65
C VAL A 130 5.45 -8.12 2.86
N ILE A 131 6.14 -7.02 3.13
CA ILE A 131 7.58 -6.95 3.33
C ILE A 131 7.82 -6.44 4.75
N GLU A 132 8.27 -7.32 5.62
CA GLU A 132 8.61 -7.01 7.01
C GLU A 132 10.12 -6.84 7.12
N SER A 133 10.56 -5.70 7.60
CA SER A 133 11.98 -5.39 7.82
C SER A 133 12.20 -5.05 9.28
N PRO A 134 13.17 -5.67 9.97
CA PRO A 134 13.42 -5.41 11.38
C PRO A 134 13.64 -3.92 11.66
N GLY A 135 12.87 -3.35 12.59
CA GLY A 135 12.98 -1.94 12.99
C GLY A 135 12.39 -0.92 12.01
N ASN A 136 11.78 -1.37 10.91
CA ASN A 136 11.09 -0.51 9.95
C ASN A 136 9.58 -0.77 9.95
N GLU A 137 8.83 0.14 9.33
CA GLU A 137 7.41 -0.05 9.10
C GLU A 137 7.19 -1.19 8.08
N THR A 138 6.12 -1.96 8.26
CA THR A 138 5.73 -3.02 7.32
C THR A 138 5.29 -2.39 6.00
N VAL A 139 5.97 -2.75 4.92
CA VAL A 139 5.60 -2.34 3.57
C VAL A 139 4.64 -3.37 2.98
N CYS A 140 3.59 -2.88 2.34
CA CYS A 140 2.58 -3.72 1.74
C CYS A 140 2.26 -3.23 0.32
N TRP A 141 2.42 -4.09 -0.67
CA TRP A 141 2.03 -3.83 -2.05
C TRP A 141 0.78 -4.62 -2.40
N VAL A 142 -0.15 -3.97 -3.10
CA VAL A 142 -1.40 -4.61 -3.56
C VAL A 142 -1.57 -4.38 -5.06
N GLU A 143 -1.82 -5.48 -5.76
CA GLU A 143 -2.01 -5.52 -7.21
C GLU A 143 -3.14 -4.58 -7.67
N GLY A 144 -2.84 -3.72 -8.65
CA GLY A 144 -3.75 -2.73 -9.19
C GLY A 144 -4.02 -1.53 -8.26
N ILE A 145 -3.32 -1.46 -7.11
CA ILE A 145 -3.46 -0.38 -6.12
C ILE A 145 -2.13 0.36 -5.94
N GLY A 146 -1.06 -0.35 -5.56
CA GLY A 146 0.27 0.22 -5.28
C GLY A 146 0.78 -0.14 -3.90
N SER A 147 1.59 0.73 -3.29
CA SER A 147 2.20 0.56 -1.97
C SER A 147 1.45 1.34 -0.88
N ASN A 148 1.43 0.80 0.33
CA ASN A 148 0.89 1.50 1.50
C ASN A 148 1.77 2.67 1.95
N ILE A 149 3.08 2.60 1.73
CA ILE A 149 4.07 3.56 2.21
C ILE A 149 5.18 3.74 1.17
N ASP A 150 5.67 4.96 1.07
CA ASP A 150 6.83 5.42 0.29
C ASP A 150 7.06 4.85 -1.14
N LYS A 151 8.08 5.37 -1.79
CA LYS A 151 8.70 4.98 -3.07
C LYS A 151 7.84 5.01 -4.32
N TRP A 152 6.52 4.83 -4.26
CA TRP A 152 5.78 4.70 -5.50
C TRP A 152 5.14 6.01 -6.01
N ILE A 153 4.96 7.03 -5.15
CA ILE A 153 4.26 8.27 -5.49
C ILE A 153 5.21 9.44 -5.72
N TYR A 154 6.35 9.46 -5.00
CA TYR A 154 7.36 10.53 -5.13
C TYR A 154 8.61 10.11 -5.90
N GLY A 155 8.62 8.94 -6.54
CA GLY A 155 9.80 8.39 -7.18
C GLY A 155 10.75 7.68 -6.20
N PRO A 156 11.92 7.26 -6.68
CA PRO A 156 12.85 6.43 -5.93
C PRO A 156 13.62 7.20 -4.85
N GLU A 157 13.60 8.52 -4.87
CA GLU A 157 14.35 9.34 -3.92
C GLU A 157 13.61 9.46 -2.59
N LYS A 158 14.23 8.92 -1.54
CA LYS A 158 13.76 9.13 -0.17
C LYS A 158 14.20 10.51 0.29
N VAL A 159 13.27 11.44 0.44
CA VAL A 159 13.52 12.73 1.06
C VAL A 159 13.62 12.53 2.57
N ILE A 160 14.75 12.90 3.17
CA ILE A 160 14.96 12.78 4.62
C ILE A 160 13.88 13.56 5.37
N GLY A 161 13.23 12.92 6.31
CA GLY A 161 12.14 13.52 7.12
C GLY A 161 10.79 13.56 6.43
N MET A 162 10.65 12.93 5.25
CA MET A 162 9.37 12.82 4.56
C MET A 162 8.97 11.36 4.41
N THR A 163 7.71 11.06 4.72
CA THR A 163 7.08 9.75 4.53
C THR A 163 5.70 9.96 3.91
N SER A 164 5.36 9.14 2.94
CA SER A 164 4.04 9.18 2.29
C SER A 164 3.26 7.90 2.53
N TYR A 165 1.96 8.03 2.77
CA TYR A 165 1.04 6.93 3.05
C TYR A 165 -0.12 6.97 2.08
N LEU A 166 -0.41 5.85 1.42
CA LEU A 166 -1.61 5.72 0.61
C LEU A 166 -2.84 5.62 1.53
N ILE A 167 -3.75 6.56 1.41
CA ILE A 167 -4.98 6.62 2.20
C ILE A 167 -6.15 5.99 1.44
N GLU A 168 -6.33 6.35 0.16
CA GLU A 168 -7.45 5.90 -0.67
C GLU A 168 -6.99 5.73 -2.12
N CYS A 169 -7.54 4.73 -2.81
CA CYS A 169 -7.36 4.54 -4.25
C CYS A 169 -8.74 4.47 -4.92
N TYR A 170 -8.86 5.16 -6.04
CA TYR A 170 -10.08 5.27 -6.82
C TYR A 170 -9.84 4.78 -8.25
N ASP A 171 -10.90 4.28 -8.88
CA ASP A 171 -10.96 3.95 -10.29
C ASP A 171 -12.22 4.59 -10.87
N ASN A 172 -12.07 5.53 -11.84
CA ASN A 172 -13.17 6.33 -12.39
C ASN A 172 -14.07 6.93 -11.30
N ASP A 173 -13.44 7.58 -10.28
CA ASP A 173 -14.06 8.19 -9.10
C ASP A 173 -14.77 7.23 -8.13
N GLU A 174 -14.78 5.92 -8.39
CA GLU A 174 -15.23 4.92 -7.43
C GLU A 174 -14.10 4.58 -6.46
N LEU A 175 -14.34 4.65 -5.15
CA LEU A 175 -13.40 4.21 -4.12
C LEU A 175 -13.24 2.69 -4.20
N ILE A 176 -12.09 2.22 -4.65
CA ILE A 176 -11.80 0.78 -4.80
C ILE A 176 -10.94 0.21 -3.68
N PHE A 177 -10.26 1.06 -2.91
CA PHE A 177 -9.34 0.64 -1.86
C PHE A 177 -9.13 1.75 -0.83
N SER A 178 -8.99 1.39 0.44
CA SER A 178 -8.66 2.29 1.55
C SER A 178 -7.46 1.76 2.34
N GLN A 179 -6.84 2.62 3.13
CA GLN A 179 -5.67 2.28 3.94
C GLN A 179 -5.87 1.04 4.83
N SER A 180 -7.06 0.88 5.40
CA SER A 180 -7.41 -0.28 6.23
C SER A 180 -7.41 -1.61 5.48
N ASP A 181 -7.61 -1.58 4.15
CA ASP A 181 -7.67 -2.79 3.31
C ASP A 181 -6.30 -3.42 3.10
N PHE A 182 -5.19 -2.71 3.38
CA PHE A 182 -3.86 -3.33 3.38
C PHE A 182 -3.74 -4.45 4.42
N GLY A 183 -4.54 -4.41 5.50
CA GLY A 183 -4.51 -5.40 6.57
C GLY A 183 -3.20 -5.38 7.38
N VAL A 184 -2.44 -4.30 7.28
CA VAL A 184 -1.23 -4.05 8.07
C VAL A 184 -1.42 -2.78 8.89
N THR A 185 -0.91 -2.77 10.11
CA THR A 185 -0.96 -1.59 10.98
C THR A 185 0.17 -0.67 10.58
N LEU A 186 -0.15 0.52 10.06
CA LEU A 186 0.87 1.54 9.80
C LEU A 186 1.33 2.15 11.10
N GLY A 187 2.56 1.85 11.49
CA GLY A 187 3.48 2.64 12.32
C GLY A 187 3.04 3.27 13.64
N VAL A 188 1.83 3.02 14.12
CA VAL A 188 1.56 2.93 15.53
C VAL A 188 1.32 1.45 15.78
N ASN A 189 2.23 0.77 16.45
CA ASN A 189 1.80 -0.33 17.29
C ASN A 189 0.69 0.26 18.16
N ALA A 190 -0.55 0.31 17.66
CA ALA A 190 -1.66 0.05 18.51
C ALA A 190 -1.25 -1.28 19.10
N ALA A 191 -0.61 -1.22 20.27
CA ALA A 191 -0.44 -2.38 21.06
C ALA A 191 -1.80 -3.06 21.00
N ASN A 192 -1.92 -4.13 20.23
CA ASN A 192 -2.78 -5.24 20.56
C ASN A 192 -2.15 -5.82 21.82
N GLN A 193 -2.00 -4.94 22.77
CA GLN A 193 -2.26 -5.31 24.11
C GLN A 193 -3.70 -5.78 24.03
N ASP A 194 -3.92 -7.07 24.09
CA ASP A 194 -4.87 -7.57 25.03
C ASP A 194 -4.64 -6.72 26.29
N CYS A 195 -5.25 -5.53 26.28
CA CYS A 195 -5.43 -4.74 27.48
C CYS A 195 -6.22 -5.70 28.35
N LYS A 196 -5.50 -6.50 29.15
CA LYS A 196 -6.10 -7.16 30.30
C LYS A 196 -6.88 -6.03 30.92
N LYS A 197 -8.19 -6.13 30.88
CA LYS A 197 -9.09 -5.18 31.50
C LYS A 197 -8.83 -5.33 32.99
N ASP A 198 -7.76 -4.70 33.45
CA ASP A 198 -7.31 -4.76 34.84
C ASP A 198 -7.95 -3.66 35.68
N GLY A 199 -8.85 -2.85 35.05
CA GLY A 199 -9.50 -1.75 35.70
C GLY A 199 -8.58 -0.59 36.05
N THR A 200 -7.35 -0.59 35.55
CA THR A 200 -6.40 0.52 35.82
C THR A 200 -6.90 1.81 35.20
N MET A 201 -6.95 2.84 36.02
CA MET A 201 -7.43 4.17 35.64
C MET A 201 -6.28 5.15 35.52
N TYR A 202 -6.38 6.05 34.55
CA TYR A 202 -5.41 7.13 34.32
C TYR A 202 -6.12 8.47 34.17
N SER A 203 -5.51 9.55 34.65
CA SER A 203 -5.96 10.90 34.34
C SER A 203 -5.77 11.19 32.86
N ILE A 204 -6.39 12.26 32.34
CA ILE A 204 -6.17 12.71 30.95
C ILE A 204 -4.70 13.09 30.71
N SER A 205 -3.95 13.48 31.74
CA SER A 205 -2.52 13.76 31.70
C SER A 205 -1.64 12.50 31.78
N GLY A 206 -2.23 11.28 31.83
CA GLY A 206 -1.50 10.01 31.87
C GLY A 206 -1.03 9.56 33.26
N MET A 207 -1.39 10.23 34.33
CA MET A 207 -1.07 9.80 35.70
C MET A 207 -2.00 8.66 36.14
N LYS A 208 -1.45 7.60 36.72
CA LYS A 208 -2.22 6.49 37.26
C LYS A 208 -3.05 6.96 38.47
N LEU A 209 -4.34 6.68 38.44
CA LEU A 209 -5.28 7.01 39.48
C LEU A 209 -5.54 5.80 40.37
N LYS A 210 -5.65 6.02 41.67
CA LYS A 210 -6.05 4.97 42.63
C LYS A 210 -7.57 4.77 42.66
N GLU A 211 -8.31 5.84 42.40
CA GLU A 211 -9.78 5.87 42.42
C GLU A 211 -10.29 6.75 41.29
N ALA A 212 -11.51 6.49 40.81
CA ALA A 212 -12.15 7.34 39.84
C ALA A 212 -12.41 8.73 40.42
N PRO A 213 -12.09 9.82 39.74
CA PRO A 213 -12.36 11.17 40.22
C PRO A 213 -13.87 11.35 40.45
N ALA A 214 -14.22 12.12 41.45
CA ALA A 214 -15.63 12.41 41.79
C ALA A 214 -16.37 13.10 40.63
N ASN A 215 -15.66 13.96 39.89
CA ASN A 215 -16.14 14.65 38.69
C ASN A 215 -15.00 14.76 37.70
N GLY A 216 -15.34 14.69 36.40
CA GLY A 216 -14.38 14.91 35.32
C GLY A 216 -14.18 13.71 34.43
N MET A 217 -13.14 13.77 33.58
CA MET A 217 -12.81 12.70 32.63
C MET A 217 -11.55 11.93 33.05
N TYR A 218 -11.57 10.63 32.86
CA TYR A 218 -10.41 9.76 33.04
C TYR A 218 -10.40 8.66 31.98
N ILE A 219 -9.31 7.93 31.90
CA ILE A 219 -9.14 6.81 30.96
C ILE A 219 -9.16 5.52 31.78
N MET A 220 -10.02 4.57 31.41
CA MET A 220 -10.09 3.23 31.96
C MET A 220 -10.20 2.22 30.84
N ASP A 221 -9.37 1.18 30.86
CA ASP A 221 -9.30 0.15 29.80
C ASP A 221 -9.18 0.76 28.39
N GLY A 222 -8.39 1.83 28.26
CA GLY A 222 -8.16 2.53 26.99
C GLY A 222 -9.33 3.42 26.51
N LYS A 223 -10.41 3.53 27.29
CA LYS A 223 -11.59 4.35 26.93
C LYS A 223 -11.69 5.59 27.81
N LYS A 224 -12.10 6.72 27.23
CA LYS A 224 -12.47 7.91 28.01
C LYS A 224 -13.79 7.68 28.72
N VAL A 225 -13.79 7.91 30.00
CA VAL A 225 -14.96 7.83 30.88
C VAL A 225 -15.20 9.21 31.51
N ALA A 226 -16.42 9.72 31.43
CA ALA A 226 -16.86 10.93 32.10
C ALA A 226 -17.71 10.56 33.33
N LYS A 227 -17.54 11.29 34.40
CA LYS A 227 -18.32 11.10 35.62
C LYS A 227 -18.84 12.44 36.12
#